data_3297b87550219303926d7f1d177cc2ed
#
_entry.id   3297b87550219303926d7f1d177cc2ed
#
_cell.length_a   1.000
_cell.length_b   1.000
_cell.length_c   1.000
_cell.angle_alpha   90.00
_cell.angle_beta   90.00
_cell.angle_gamma   90.00
#
_symmetry.space_group_name_H-M   'P 1'
#
loop_
_entity.id
_entity.type
_entity.pdbx_description
1 polymer ?
#
loop_
_entity_poly.entity_id
_entity_poly.type
_entity_poly.pdbx_seq_one_letter_code
_entity_poly.pdbx_strand_id
1 'polypeptide(L)' 'MEREVYNRLSRIEGQLRGIYEMIRYDRPCKDILIQLFAVRSALDSLTSLIVKNYLDKCKSEELSIDELNEILELLIKY' A
#
# COMPACT_ATOMS: atom_id res chain seq x y z
N MET A 1 5.21 7.53 -11.63
CA MET A 1 3.91 6.93 -11.30
C MET A 1 2.82 7.98 -11.31
N GLU A 2 1.59 7.55 -11.37
CA GLU A 2 0.43 8.43 -11.44
C GLU A 2 0.27 9.28 -10.19
N ARG A 3 -0.37 10.44 -10.38
CA ARG A 3 -0.71 11.35 -9.31
C ARG A 3 -1.56 10.69 -8.22
N GLU A 4 -2.44 9.78 -8.61
CA GLU A 4 -3.29 9.05 -7.67
C GLU A 4 -2.49 8.22 -6.67
N VAL A 5 -1.39 7.60 -7.12
CA VAL A 5 -0.49 6.83 -6.25
C VAL A 5 0.10 7.74 -5.17
N TYR A 6 0.60 8.90 -5.56
CA TYR A 6 1.17 9.86 -4.60
C TYR A 6 0.13 10.40 -3.64
N ASN A 7 -1.08 10.67 -4.11
CA ASN A 7 -2.17 11.15 -3.27
C ASN A 7 -2.55 10.11 -2.21
N ARG A 8 -2.66 8.85 -2.60
CA ARG A 8 -2.95 7.75 -1.67
C ARG A 8 -1.82 7.56 -0.66
N LEU A 9 -0.59 7.62 -1.14
CA LEU A 9 0.58 7.47 -0.27
C LEU A 9 0.64 8.59 0.76
N SER A 10 0.37 9.83 0.35
CA SER A 10 0.32 10.97 1.26
C SER A 10 -0.74 10.81 2.35
N ARG A 11 -1.91 10.26 2.01
CA ARG A 11 -2.95 9.94 3.00
C ARG A 11 -2.48 8.89 3.99
N ILE A 12 -1.81 7.86 3.50
CA ILE A 12 -1.27 6.80 4.36
C ILE A 12 -0.20 7.36 5.30
N GLU A 13 0.67 8.22 4.81
CA GLU A 13 1.65 8.91 5.65
C GLU A 13 0.97 9.69 6.78
N GLY A 14 -0.10 10.43 6.44
CA GLY A 14 -0.88 11.17 7.44
C GLY A 14 -1.55 10.24 8.45
N GLN A 15 -2.10 9.12 8.01
CA GLN A 15 -2.71 8.12 8.90
C GLN A 15 -1.67 7.50 9.84
N LEU A 16 -0.49 7.17 9.33
CA LEU A 16 0.60 6.63 10.15
C LEU A 16 1.07 7.64 11.20
N ARG A 17 1.16 8.91 10.83
CA ARG A 17 1.50 9.97 11.78
C ARG A 17 0.43 10.08 12.88
N GLY A 18 -0.85 9.99 12.49
CA GLY A 18 -1.96 9.99 13.44
C GLY A 18 -1.87 8.83 14.42
N ILE A 19 -1.54 7.62 13.93
CA ILE A 19 -1.37 6.44 14.78
C ILE A 19 -0.18 6.62 15.74
N TYR A 20 0.92 7.18 15.25
CA TYR A 20 2.07 7.50 16.08
C TYR A 20 1.67 8.39 17.26
N GLU A 21 0.90 9.45 17.00
CA GLU A 21 0.43 10.35 18.03
C GLU A 21 -0.54 9.66 19.01
N MET A 22 -1.41 8.78 18.50
CA MET A 22 -2.34 8.02 19.35
C MET A 22 -1.58 7.14 20.34
N ILE A 23 -0.52 6.48 19.89
CA ILE A 23 0.32 5.64 20.75
C ILE A 23 1.06 6.52 21.76
N ARG A 24 1.60 7.64 21.29
CA ARG A 24 2.35 8.57 22.15
C ARG A 24 1.51 9.12 23.29
N TYR A 25 0.22 9.39 23.05
CA TYR A 25 -0.69 9.96 24.04
C TYR A 25 -1.58 8.91 24.71
N ASP A 26 -1.17 7.64 24.65
CA ASP A 26 -1.87 6.53 25.32
C ASP A 26 -3.36 6.47 25.03
N ARG A 27 -3.73 6.67 23.76
CA ARG A 27 -5.12 6.52 23.35
C ARG A 27 -5.57 5.07 23.54
N PRO A 28 -6.89 4.82 23.66
CA PRO A 28 -7.40 3.45 23.85
C PRO A 28 -6.91 2.50 22.76
N CYS A 29 -6.50 1.32 23.16
CA CYS A 29 -5.96 0.30 22.26
C CYS A 29 -6.93 -0.04 21.12
N LYS A 30 -8.22 -0.08 21.41
CA LYS A 30 -9.26 -0.31 20.41
C LYS A 30 -9.21 0.72 19.29
N ASP A 31 -9.07 2.00 19.64
CA ASP A 31 -9.02 3.09 18.66
C ASP A 31 -7.77 2.99 17.79
N ILE A 32 -6.63 2.63 18.39
CA ILE A 32 -5.38 2.43 17.66
C ILE A 32 -5.51 1.28 16.67
N LEU A 33 -6.10 0.16 17.11
CA LEU A 33 -6.30 -1.00 16.24
C LEU A 33 -7.23 -0.72 15.07
N ILE A 34 -8.30 0.05 15.30
CA ILE A 34 -9.22 0.46 14.23
C ILE A 34 -8.45 1.24 13.16
N GLN A 35 -7.59 2.18 13.58
CA GLN A 35 -6.77 2.95 12.65
C GLN A 35 -5.74 2.09 11.92
N LEU A 36 -5.14 1.12 12.60
CA LEU A 36 -4.21 0.19 11.97
C LEU A 36 -4.89 -0.66 10.91
N PHE A 37 -6.10 -1.15 11.16
CA PHE A 37 -6.87 -1.89 10.17
C PHE A 37 -7.23 -1.01 8.97
N ALA A 38 -7.55 0.26 9.20
CA ALA A 38 -7.82 1.20 8.11
C ALA A 38 -6.58 1.44 7.25
N VAL A 39 -5.41 1.60 7.86
CA VAL A 39 -4.15 1.76 7.13
C VAL A 39 -3.81 0.50 6.34
N ARG A 40 -4.01 -0.67 6.94
CA ARG A 40 -3.79 -1.95 6.27
C ARG A 40 -4.65 -2.05 5.00
N SER A 41 -5.92 -1.70 5.10
CA SER A 41 -6.82 -1.69 3.95
C SER A 41 -6.39 -0.69 2.88
N ALA A 42 -5.95 0.49 3.29
CA ALA A 42 -5.44 1.52 2.38
C ALA A 42 -4.16 1.05 1.66
N LEU A 43 -3.27 0.36 2.37
CA LEU A 43 -2.06 -0.21 1.78
C LEU A 43 -2.40 -1.30 0.76
N ASP A 44 -3.37 -2.15 1.04
CA ASP A 44 -3.82 -3.16 0.09
C ASP A 44 -4.35 -2.52 -1.19
N SER A 45 -5.16 -1.47 -1.08
CA SER A 45 -5.67 -0.71 -2.23
C SER A 45 -4.54 -0.07 -3.03
N LEU A 46 -3.56 0.52 -2.35
CA LEU A 46 -2.41 1.13 -3.00
C LEU A 46 -1.57 0.08 -3.73
N THR A 47 -1.34 -1.07 -3.09
CA THR A 47 -0.61 -2.19 -3.69
C THR A 47 -1.30 -2.65 -4.97
N SER A 48 -2.62 -2.82 -4.95
CA SER A 48 -3.40 -3.22 -6.12
C SER A 48 -3.27 -2.22 -7.26
N LEU A 49 -3.31 -0.93 -6.93
CA LEU A 49 -3.17 0.14 -7.91
C LEU A 49 -1.77 0.13 -8.56
N ILE A 50 -0.74 -0.05 -7.76
CA ILE A 50 0.64 -0.11 -8.26
C ILE A 50 0.85 -1.35 -9.14
N VAL A 51 0.34 -2.50 -8.71
CA VAL A 51 0.40 -3.74 -9.49
C VAL A 51 -0.29 -3.55 -10.84
N LYS A 52 -1.48 -2.95 -10.84
CA LYS A 52 -2.20 -2.64 -12.07
C LYS A 52 -1.39 -1.74 -13.01
N ASN A 53 -0.82 -0.66 -12.48
CA ASN A 53 0.00 0.26 -13.26
C ASN A 53 1.22 -0.44 -13.84
N TYR A 54 1.84 -1.32 -13.06
CA TYR A 54 2.97 -2.10 -13.49
C TYR A 54 2.58 -3.05 -14.64
N LEU A 55 1.47 -3.75 -14.52
CA LEU A 55 0.97 -4.65 -15.55
C LEU A 55 0.60 -3.90 -16.85
N ASP A 56 0.01 -2.70 -16.71
CA ASP A 56 -0.29 -1.85 -17.86
C ASP A 56 1.00 -1.43 -18.59
N LYS A 57 2.06 -1.13 -17.83
CA LYS A 57 3.39 -0.88 -18.39
C LYS A 57 3.94 -2.09 -19.14
N CYS A 58 3.67 -3.28 -18.63
CA CYS A 58 4.13 -4.51 -19.24
C CYS A 58 3.54 -4.77 -20.62
N LYS A 59 2.36 -4.23 -20.89
CA LYS A 59 1.73 -4.33 -22.21
C LYS A 59 2.45 -3.48 -23.25
N SER A 60 3.15 -2.43 -22.83
CA SER A 60 3.89 -1.53 -23.71
C SER A 60 5.39 -1.77 -23.70
N GLU A 61 5.91 -2.44 -22.67
CA GLU A 61 7.32 -2.81 -22.53
C GLU A 61 7.42 -4.32 -22.33
N GLU A 62 8.42 -4.96 -22.93
CA GLU A 62 8.65 -6.38 -22.71
C GLU A 62 9.12 -6.62 -21.28
N LEU A 63 8.30 -7.29 -20.50
CA LEU A 63 8.70 -7.84 -19.22
C LEU A 63 9.31 -9.20 -19.42
N SER A 64 10.39 -9.47 -18.71
CA SER A 64 10.94 -10.81 -18.66
C SER A 64 10.02 -11.73 -17.85
N ILE A 65 10.05 -13.01 -18.19
CA ILE A 65 9.29 -14.02 -17.43
C ILE A 65 9.76 -14.05 -15.97
N ASP A 66 11.04 -13.81 -15.73
CA ASP A 66 11.61 -13.78 -14.38
C ASP A 66 11.01 -12.67 -13.52
N GLU A 67 10.87 -11.47 -14.09
CA GLU A 67 10.23 -10.35 -13.38
C GLU A 67 8.77 -10.64 -13.04
N LEU A 68 8.04 -11.25 -13.97
CA LEU A 68 6.66 -11.65 -13.75
C LEU A 68 6.56 -12.67 -12.63
N ASN A 69 7.44 -13.66 -12.60
CA ASN A 69 7.49 -14.66 -11.55
C ASN A 69 7.79 -14.05 -10.18
N GLU A 70 8.70 -13.09 -10.11
CA GLU A 70 9.00 -12.36 -8.88
C GLU A 70 7.75 -11.64 -8.34
N ILE A 71 6.99 -10.99 -9.20
CA ILE A 71 5.76 -10.29 -8.81
C ILE A 71 4.73 -11.29 -8.28
N LEU A 72 4.54 -12.40 -8.98
CA LEU A 72 3.60 -13.45 -8.57
C LEU A 72 3.98 -14.04 -7.22
N GLU A 73 5.26 -14.29 -6.99
CA GLU A 73 5.74 -14.78 -5.69
C GLU A 73 5.43 -13.80 -4.56
N LEU A 74 5.63 -12.50 -4.80
CA LEU A 74 5.33 -11.47 -3.81
C LEU A 74 3.84 -11.41 -3.49
N LEU A 75 2.97 -11.55 -4.48
CA LEU A 75 1.53 -11.58 -4.28
C LEU A 75 1.07 -12.77 -3.44
N ILE A 76 1.69 -13.92 -3.63
CA ILE A 76 1.39 -15.13 -2.88
C ILE A 76 1.94 -15.06 -1.46
N LYS A 77 3.13 -14.51 -1.30
CA LYS A 77 3.85 -14.46 -0.03
C LYS A 77 3.27 -13.42 0.94
N TYR A 78 2.80 -12.32 0.42
CA TYR A 78 2.26 -11.21 1.18
C TYR A 78 0.80 -10.96 0.87
#